data_99f8b144e89058d2d1d2456b3e01c953
#
_entry.id   99f8b144e89058d2d1d2456b3e01c953
#
_cell.length_a   1.000
_cell.length_b   1.000
_cell.length_c   1.000
_cell.angle_alpha   90.00
_cell.angle_beta   90.00
_cell.angle_gamma   90.00
#
_symmetry.space_group_name_H-M   'P 1'
#
loop_
_entity.id
_entity.type
_entity.pdbx_description
1 polymer ?
#
loop_
_entity_poly.entity_id
_entity_poly.type
_entity_poly.pdbx_seq_one_letter_code
_entity_poly.pdbx_strand_id
1 'polypeptide(L)'
;MVRRDNRGVNDLSLFLPCAAGVEDFLAQEVHALTGRAGGDLHSLRGGVRVAAGWRDALLLNLHSRLAQRVLVELAHAPYRSENDLYAIASGVAWELWFTPKQSFKIETTAQHSPLTSLNFATLRIKDAIADRFRAKAGGVRPSIETQWPDCRVFAHLTTEHCTLYIDTSGEPLFKRGWRQDKGDAPLKETLAAAMLAASGWWQPETGEVSAEPLYDPCCGSGTIAIEAAQIACGIAAGSLRRFGFEKLLPFQPHVWSALKADAAAAAGVPKAAVFGSDVSHRMVDFAERNAARAGVAEAVELRGGDALQRMPPAGSGVILLNPPYGERIEVGGVARGRPGDAAPRRGRELPQTVGAEEGGGDGAGGEFFVQLASHWKKHYAGWTAWVLTPDLQLPHRMRLKESRRVPMWNGPIECRLFRFELQRGSFRGPGSARMRGLSDPQPGASP
;
A
#
# COMPACT_ATOMS: atom_id res chain seq x y z
N MET A 1 -25.62 -20.69 -32.74
CA MET A 1 -24.37 -21.36 -32.28
C MET A 1 -23.97 -20.69 -30.95
N VAL A 2 -24.47 -21.20 -29.83
CA VAL A 2 -24.32 -20.66 -28.48
C VAL A 2 -22.92 -20.98 -28.02
N ARG A 3 -22.08 -19.94 -27.81
CA ARG A 3 -20.78 -20.11 -27.12
C ARG A 3 -21.07 -20.61 -25.70
N ARG A 4 -20.76 -21.86 -25.43
CA ARG A 4 -20.67 -22.36 -24.05
C ARG A 4 -19.54 -21.62 -23.37
N ASP A 5 -19.92 -20.73 -22.46
CA ASP A 5 -19.00 -20.15 -21.47
C ASP A 5 -18.35 -21.30 -20.70
N ASN A 6 -17.07 -21.48 -20.91
CA ASN A 6 -16.25 -22.46 -20.18
C ASN A 6 -15.87 -21.87 -18.80
N ARG A 7 -16.86 -21.40 -18.04
CA ARG A 7 -16.67 -21.06 -16.64
C ARG A 7 -16.48 -22.38 -15.90
N GLY A 8 -15.26 -22.59 -15.40
CA GLY A 8 -14.95 -23.74 -14.56
C GLY A 8 -15.93 -23.81 -13.39
N VAL A 9 -16.45 -25.00 -13.13
CA VAL A 9 -17.56 -25.31 -12.21
C VAL A 9 -17.30 -24.91 -10.75
N ASN A 10 -16.17 -24.19 -10.42
CA ASN A 10 -15.74 -23.85 -9.06
C ASN A 10 -15.10 -22.44 -8.92
N ASP A 11 -15.38 -21.48 -9.81
CA ASP A 11 -14.83 -20.14 -9.65
C ASP A 11 -15.56 -19.39 -8.54
N LEU A 12 -14.76 -18.87 -7.58
CA LEU A 12 -15.20 -17.99 -6.50
C LEU A 12 -15.17 -16.54 -6.99
N SER A 13 -16.06 -15.70 -6.48
CA SER A 13 -15.94 -14.25 -6.62
C SER A 13 -15.00 -13.75 -5.52
N LEU A 14 -13.78 -13.33 -5.89
CA LEU A 14 -12.83 -12.74 -4.98
C LEU A 14 -12.87 -11.22 -5.08
N PHE A 15 -12.80 -10.54 -3.93
CA PHE A 15 -12.61 -9.10 -3.85
C PHE A 15 -11.32 -8.77 -3.09
N LEU A 16 -10.46 -7.98 -3.71
CA LEU A 16 -9.19 -7.54 -3.18
C LEU A 16 -9.24 -6.02 -2.94
N PRO A 17 -9.52 -5.57 -1.72
CA PRO A 17 -9.48 -4.15 -1.41
C PRO A 17 -8.04 -3.61 -1.46
N CYS A 18 -7.87 -2.37 -1.95
CA CYS A 18 -6.61 -1.64 -1.96
C CYS A 18 -6.81 -0.18 -1.53
N ALA A 19 -5.72 0.58 -1.49
CA ALA A 19 -5.80 2.03 -1.33
C ALA A 19 -6.37 2.67 -2.60
N ALA A 20 -7.11 3.77 -2.46
CA ALA A 20 -7.60 4.51 -3.61
C ALA A 20 -6.44 4.99 -4.49
N GLY A 21 -6.60 4.92 -5.81
CA GLY A 21 -5.57 5.23 -6.81
C GLY A 21 -4.57 4.09 -7.08
N VAL A 22 -4.78 2.91 -6.47
CA VAL A 22 -3.92 1.72 -6.67
C VAL A 22 -4.64 0.63 -7.46
N GLU A 23 -5.92 0.82 -7.76
CA GLU A 23 -6.80 -0.19 -8.33
C GLU A 23 -6.27 -0.79 -9.64
N ASP A 24 -5.76 0.05 -10.55
CA ASP A 24 -5.25 -0.42 -11.84
C ASP A 24 -3.93 -1.20 -11.71
N PHE A 25 -3.04 -0.77 -10.81
CA PHE A 25 -1.83 -1.54 -10.50
C PHE A 25 -2.16 -2.89 -9.86
N LEU A 26 -3.17 -2.93 -8.98
CA LEU A 26 -3.63 -4.19 -8.39
C LEU A 26 -4.28 -5.09 -9.45
N ALA A 27 -5.04 -4.55 -10.40
CA ALA A 27 -5.62 -5.35 -11.49
C ALA A 27 -4.52 -5.99 -12.36
N GLN A 28 -3.45 -5.24 -12.67
CA GLN A 28 -2.27 -5.76 -13.37
C GLN A 28 -1.60 -6.88 -12.57
N GLU A 29 -1.38 -6.69 -11.28
CA GLU A 29 -0.80 -7.72 -10.40
C GLU A 29 -1.67 -8.98 -10.35
N VAL A 30 -2.99 -8.82 -10.18
CA VAL A 30 -3.93 -9.95 -10.14
C VAL A 30 -3.95 -10.70 -11.46
N HIS A 31 -3.93 -9.98 -12.60
CA HIS A 31 -3.81 -10.59 -13.92
C HIS A 31 -2.50 -11.42 -14.04
N ALA A 32 -1.37 -10.85 -13.68
CA ALA A 32 -0.08 -11.52 -13.74
C ALA A 32 -0.01 -12.79 -12.88
N LEU A 33 -0.61 -12.74 -11.67
CA LEU A 33 -0.59 -13.86 -10.74
C LEU A 33 -1.58 -14.98 -11.11
N THR A 34 -2.75 -14.63 -11.67
CA THR A 34 -3.84 -15.61 -11.88
C THR A 34 -4.08 -15.97 -13.34
N GLY A 35 -3.55 -15.19 -14.28
CA GLY A 35 -3.86 -15.29 -15.71
C GLY A 35 -5.29 -14.86 -16.07
N ARG A 36 -6.08 -14.36 -15.10
CA ARG A 36 -7.46 -13.92 -15.33
C ARG A 36 -7.51 -12.55 -15.99
N ALA A 37 -8.38 -12.38 -16.98
CA ALA A 37 -8.51 -11.15 -17.75
C ALA A 37 -9.95 -10.98 -18.25
N GLY A 38 -10.22 -9.82 -18.87
CA GLY A 38 -11.51 -9.54 -19.52
C GLY A 38 -12.69 -9.60 -18.54
N GLY A 39 -13.71 -10.38 -18.84
CA GLY A 39 -14.93 -10.48 -18.04
C GLY A 39 -14.77 -11.10 -16.65
N ASP A 40 -13.61 -11.71 -16.35
CA ASP A 40 -13.33 -12.32 -15.05
C ASP A 40 -12.59 -11.37 -14.09
N LEU A 41 -12.09 -10.22 -14.57
CA LEU A 41 -11.30 -9.28 -13.78
C LEU A 41 -11.83 -7.85 -13.95
N HIS A 42 -12.20 -7.22 -12.85
CA HIS A 42 -12.78 -5.87 -12.86
C HIS A 42 -12.10 -4.98 -11.81
N SER A 43 -11.52 -3.85 -12.27
CA SER A 43 -11.10 -2.75 -11.40
C SER A 43 -12.35 -2.00 -10.93
N LEU A 44 -12.49 -1.83 -9.63
CA LEU A 44 -13.60 -1.14 -8.97
C LEU A 44 -13.03 -0.09 -8.03
N ARG A 45 -13.83 0.92 -7.68
CA ARG A 45 -13.38 1.88 -6.67
C ARG A 45 -13.06 1.18 -5.34
N GLY A 46 -11.78 1.29 -4.90
CA GLY A 46 -11.29 0.73 -3.66
C GLY A 46 -10.86 -0.74 -3.72
N GLY A 47 -10.80 -1.35 -4.92
CA GLY A 47 -10.30 -2.71 -5.06
C GLY A 47 -10.52 -3.36 -6.42
N VAL A 48 -10.21 -4.63 -6.49
CA VAL A 48 -10.36 -5.46 -7.69
C VAL A 48 -11.24 -6.66 -7.38
N ARG A 49 -12.20 -6.94 -8.25
CA ARG A 49 -12.98 -8.18 -8.24
C ARG A 49 -12.46 -9.12 -9.31
N VAL A 50 -12.29 -10.40 -8.97
CA VAL A 50 -11.84 -11.43 -9.91
C VAL A 50 -12.60 -12.75 -9.69
N ALA A 51 -13.02 -13.39 -10.77
CA ALA A 51 -13.52 -14.76 -10.76
C ALA A 51 -12.33 -15.72 -10.84
N ALA A 52 -12.04 -16.45 -9.76
CA ALA A 52 -10.84 -17.28 -9.65
C ALA A 52 -11.05 -18.46 -8.70
N GLY A 53 -10.18 -19.47 -8.79
CA GLY A 53 -10.27 -20.66 -7.97
C GLY A 53 -9.74 -20.47 -6.55
N TRP A 54 -9.99 -21.49 -5.68
CA TRP A 54 -9.49 -21.49 -4.32
C TRP A 54 -7.93 -21.42 -4.27
N ARG A 55 -7.26 -22.15 -5.19
CA ARG A 55 -5.80 -22.08 -5.31
C ARG A 55 -5.31 -20.66 -5.60
N ASP A 56 -6.06 -19.92 -6.44
CA ASP A 56 -5.70 -18.52 -6.77
C ASP A 56 -5.88 -17.61 -5.55
N ALA A 57 -6.88 -17.86 -4.69
CA ALA A 57 -7.03 -17.14 -3.44
C ALA A 57 -5.81 -17.33 -2.51
N LEU A 58 -5.26 -18.55 -2.45
CA LEU A 58 -4.03 -18.82 -1.69
C LEU A 58 -2.82 -18.14 -2.33
N LEU A 59 -2.69 -18.22 -3.66
CA LEU A 59 -1.63 -17.60 -4.43
C LEU A 59 -1.61 -16.08 -4.26
N LEU A 60 -2.78 -15.43 -4.35
CA LEU A 60 -2.95 -13.99 -4.15
C LEU A 60 -2.57 -13.55 -2.73
N ASN A 61 -2.93 -14.34 -1.71
CA ASN A 61 -2.51 -14.07 -0.33
C ASN A 61 -0.99 -14.15 -0.16
N LEU A 62 -0.33 -15.09 -0.83
CA LEU A 62 1.11 -15.28 -0.74
C LEU A 62 1.88 -14.18 -1.47
N HIS A 63 1.45 -13.79 -2.66
CA HIS A 63 2.24 -12.99 -3.58
C HIS A 63 1.80 -11.53 -3.69
N SER A 64 0.50 -11.20 -3.51
CA SER A 64 0.04 -9.83 -3.73
C SER A 64 0.71 -8.85 -2.78
N ARG A 65 1.29 -7.81 -3.35
CA ARG A 65 1.93 -6.70 -2.65
C ARG A 65 0.98 -5.51 -2.48
N LEU A 66 -0.02 -5.40 -3.35
CA LEU A 66 -0.89 -4.23 -3.46
C LEU A 66 -2.23 -4.42 -2.75
N ALA A 67 -2.74 -5.66 -2.69
CA ALA A 67 -3.97 -5.96 -1.96
C ALA A 67 -3.83 -5.78 -0.45
N GLN A 68 -4.86 -5.26 0.18
CA GLN A 68 -4.94 -5.21 1.65
C GLN A 68 -5.46 -6.52 2.24
N ARG A 69 -6.29 -7.24 1.50
CA ARG A 69 -6.87 -8.55 1.83
C ARG A 69 -7.28 -9.29 0.57
N VAL A 70 -7.56 -10.58 0.72
CA VAL A 70 -8.25 -11.41 -0.28
C VAL A 70 -9.53 -11.91 0.37
N LEU A 71 -10.67 -11.42 -0.09
CA LEU A 71 -12.00 -11.70 0.45
C LEU A 71 -12.76 -12.57 -0.54
N VAL A 72 -13.44 -13.62 -0.06
CA VAL A 72 -14.36 -14.44 -0.87
C VAL A 72 -15.77 -13.91 -0.65
N GLU A 73 -16.45 -13.49 -1.70
CA GLU A 73 -17.83 -13.06 -1.69
C GLU A 73 -18.75 -14.26 -1.49
N LEU A 74 -19.58 -14.22 -0.43
CA LEU A 74 -20.51 -15.29 -0.07
C LEU A 74 -21.96 -14.94 -0.38
N ALA A 75 -22.29 -13.66 -0.35
CA ALA A 75 -23.61 -13.15 -0.72
C ALA A 75 -23.51 -11.69 -1.17
N HIS A 76 -24.32 -11.33 -2.15
CA HIS A 76 -24.56 -9.98 -2.59
C HIS A 76 -26.05 -9.82 -2.86
N ALA A 77 -26.75 -9.00 -2.08
CA ALA A 77 -28.20 -8.88 -2.19
C ALA A 77 -28.67 -7.47 -1.77
N PRO A 78 -29.82 -7.02 -2.30
CA PRO A 78 -30.43 -5.77 -1.86
C PRO A 78 -30.94 -5.89 -0.42
N TYR A 79 -30.91 -4.78 0.32
CA TYR A 79 -31.40 -4.67 1.68
C TYR A 79 -32.02 -3.30 1.92
N ARG A 80 -32.92 -3.22 2.89
CA ARG A 80 -33.56 -1.97 3.36
C ARG A 80 -33.57 -1.88 4.88
N SER A 81 -33.44 -3.01 5.56
CA SER A 81 -33.54 -3.14 7.01
C SER A 81 -32.53 -4.13 7.57
N GLU A 82 -32.36 -4.12 8.88
CA GLU A 82 -31.54 -5.09 9.60
C GLU A 82 -32.11 -6.52 9.51
N ASN A 83 -33.44 -6.67 9.29
CA ASN A 83 -34.05 -7.98 9.07
C ASN A 83 -33.64 -8.58 7.72
N ASP A 84 -33.45 -7.76 6.70
CA ASP A 84 -32.91 -8.21 5.42
C ASP A 84 -31.47 -8.69 5.59
N LEU A 85 -30.65 -8.01 6.39
CA LEU A 85 -29.28 -8.46 6.71
C LEU A 85 -29.29 -9.81 7.40
N TYR A 86 -30.22 -10.04 8.33
CA TYR A 86 -30.39 -11.33 8.97
C TYR A 86 -30.77 -12.42 7.95
N ALA A 87 -31.72 -12.15 7.07
CA ALA A 87 -32.16 -13.10 6.02
C ALA A 87 -30.99 -13.43 5.06
N ILE A 88 -30.25 -12.42 4.58
CA ILE A 88 -29.08 -12.60 3.70
C ILE A 88 -28.03 -13.48 4.40
N ALA A 89 -27.67 -13.17 5.64
CA ALA A 89 -26.65 -13.91 6.38
C ALA A 89 -27.10 -15.34 6.73
N SER A 90 -28.39 -15.56 7.03
CA SER A 90 -28.96 -16.90 7.25
C SER A 90 -28.95 -17.76 5.99
N GLY A 91 -29.01 -17.14 4.81
CA GLY A 91 -28.93 -17.84 3.51
C GLY A 91 -27.55 -18.40 3.18
N VAL A 92 -26.47 -17.84 3.76
CA VAL A 92 -25.10 -18.28 3.50
C VAL A 92 -24.82 -19.63 4.19
N ALA A 93 -24.21 -20.57 3.46
CA ALA A 93 -23.80 -21.88 3.98
C ALA A 93 -22.46 -21.78 4.76
N TRP A 94 -22.49 -21.12 5.93
CA TRP A 94 -21.30 -20.89 6.79
C TRP A 94 -20.58 -22.16 7.19
N GLU A 95 -21.33 -23.27 7.35
CA GLU A 95 -20.84 -24.61 7.68
C GLU A 95 -19.91 -25.22 6.62
N LEU A 96 -19.84 -24.65 5.42
CA LEU A 96 -18.87 -25.02 4.38
C LEU A 96 -17.53 -24.29 4.56
N TRP A 97 -17.48 -23.25 5.39
CA TRP A 97 -16.31 -22.39 5.57
C TRP A 97 -15.60 -22.64 6.89
N PHE A 98 -16.34 -22.82 7.98
CA PHE A 98 -15.78 -23.08 9.28
C PHE A 98 -16.74 -23.88 10.16
N THR A 99 -16.27 -24.38 11.30
CA THR A 99 -17.07 -25.18 12.24
C THR A 99 -17.35 -24.39 13.52
N PRO A 100 -18.29 -24.84 14.38
CA PRO A 100 -18.52 -24.21 15.69
C PRO A 100 -17.28 -24.20 16.63
N LYS A 101 -16.22 -24.94 16.30
CA LYS A 101 -14.97 -24.94 17.09
C LYS A 101 -14.13 -23.69 16.87
N GLN A 102 -14.25 -23.05 15.72
CA GLN A 102 -13.57 -21.81 15.43
C GLN A 102 -14.35 -20.62 15.97
N SER A 103 -13.61 -19.65 16.50
CA SER A 103 -14.17 -18.35 16.87
C SER A 103 -14.27 -17.44 15.63
N PHE A 104 -15.19 -16.48 15.66
CA PHE A 104 -15.31 -15.53 14.55
C PHE A 104 -15.57 -14.09 15.01
N LYS A 105 -15.28 -13.15 14.11
CA LYS A 105 -15.57 -11.72 14.22
C LYS A 105 -16.25 -11.23 12.97
N ILE A 106 -17.13 -10.24 13.11
CA ILE A 106 -17.70 -9.51 11.99
C ILE A 106 -17.18 -8.09 12.00
N GLU A 107 -16.73 -7.62 10.84
CA GLU A 107 -16.34 -6.23 10.60
C GLU A 107 -17.30 -5.64 9.56
N THR A 108 -18.07 -4.62 9.96
CA THR A 108 -19.05 -3.99 9.09
C THR A 108 -18.52 -2.61 8.66
N THR A 109 -18.53 -2.38 7.34
CA THR A 109 -18.24 -1.09 6.73
C THR A 109 -19.47 -0.60 5.98
N ALA A 110 -19.65 0.72 5.88
CA ALA A 110 -20.77 1.27 5.15
C ALA A 110 -20.37 2.47 4.30
N GLN A 111 -21.00 2.57 3.14
CA GLN A 111 -20.94 3.72 2.25
C GLN A 111 -22.38 4.15 1.94
N HIS A 112 -22.83 5.21 2.59
CA HIS A 112 -24.21 5.76 2.44
C HIS A 112 -25.33 4.75 2.76
N SER A 113 -25.09 3.87 3.77
CA SER A 113 -26.13 2.93 4.23
C SER A 113 -27.34 3.67 4.78
N PRO A 114 -28.58 3.20 4.50
CA PRO A 114 -29.79 3.76 5.08
C PRO A 114 -29.98 3.42 6.57
N LEU A 115 -29.19 2.48 7.12
CA LEU A 115 -29.30 2.05 8.51
C LEU A 115 -28.70 3.07 9.47
N THR A 116 -29.37 3.30 10.58
CA THR A 116 -28.92 4.27 11.60
C THR A 116 -27.80 3.74 12.50
N SER A 117 -27.68 2.41 12.65
CA SER A 117 -26.71 1.78 13.56
C SER A 117 -25.98 0.62 12.92
N LEU A 118 -24.71 0.84 12.58
CA LEU A 118 -23.84 -0.23 12.07
C LEU A 118 -23.55 -1.31 13.13
N ASN A 119 -23.53 -0.94 14.41
CA ASN A 119 -23.40 -1.92 15.49
C ASN A 119 -24.59 -2.87 15.53
N PHE A 120 -25.81 -2.36 15.38
CA PHE A 120 -27.01 -3.21 15.33
C PHE A 120 -27.02 -4.08 14.08
N ALA A 121 -26.67 -3.54 12.92
CA ALA A 121 -26.48 -4.31 11.69
C ALA A 121 -25.50 -5.48 11.89
N THR A 122 -24.34 -5.21 12.52
CA THR A 122 -23.34 -6.23 12.85
C THR A 122 -23.89 -7.32 13.76
N LEU A 123 -24.66 -6.95 14.78
CA LEU A 123 -25.30 -7.89 15.70
C LEU A 123 -26.34 -8.79 14.98
N ARG A 124 -27.13 -8.24 14.07
CA ARG A 124 -28.11 -9.00 13.29
C ARG A 124 -27.45 -10.05 12.39
N ILE A 125 -26.34 -9.68 11.70
CA ILE A 125 -25.53 -10.64 10.92
C ILE A 125 -24.95 -11.72 11.83
N LYS A 126 -24.43 -11.35 12.99
CA LYS A 126 -23.90 -12.28 14.00
C LYS A 126 -24.96 -13.28 14.46
N ASP A 127 -26.17 -12.81 14.77
CA ASP A 127 -27.26 -13.65 15.23
C ASP A 127 -27.66 -14.65 14.14
N ALA A 128 -27.76 -14.21 12.89
CA ALA A 128 -28.04 -15.07 11.75
C ALA A 128 -27.01 -16.20 11.58
N ILE A 129 -25.71 -15.89 11.69
CA ILE A 129 -24.64 -16.89 11.64
C ILE A 129 -24.77 -17.89 12.79
N ALA A 130 -24.96 -17.40 14.02
CA ALA A 130 -25.11 -18.24 15.19
C ALA A 130 -26.33 -19.17 15.10
N ASP A 131 -27.47 -18.65 14.66
CA ASP A 131 -28.72 -19.43 14.53
C ASP A 131 -28.61 -20.47 13.41
N ARG A 132 -27.93 -20.14 12.29
CA ARG A 132 -27.67 -21.13 11.26
C ARG A 132 -26.82 -22.29 11.78
N PHE A 133 -25.75 -22.01 12.53
CA PHE A 133 -24.95 -23.08 13.13
C PHE A 133 -25.77 -23.91 14.13
N ARG A 134 -26.62 -23.29 14.97
CA ARG A 134 -27.52 -24.01 15.85
C ARG A 134 -28.43 -25.00 15.08
N ALA A 135 -28.95 -24.52 13.96
CA ALA A 135 -29.84 -25.36 13.13
C ALA A 135 -29.10 -26.51 12.41
N LYS A 136 -27.84 -26.31 12.00
CA LYS A 136 -27.08 -27.25 11.17
C LYS A 136 -26.05 -28.08 11.94
N ALA A 137 -25.62 -27.66 13.14
CA ALA A 137 -24.57 -28.31 13.92
C ALA A 137 -25.04 -28.79 15.31
N GLY A 138 -26.27 -29.35 15.38
CA GLY A 138 -26.77 -29.97 16.60
C GLY A 138 -26.93 -29.03 17.80
N GLY A 139 -27.30 -27.75 17.57
CA GLY A 139 -27.52 -26.76 18.64
C GLY A 139 -26.26 -26.01 19.07
N VAL A 140 -25.09 -26.37 18.54
CA VAL A 140 -23.82 -25.70 18.88
C VAL A 140 -23.62 -24.47 17.99
N ARG A 141 -23.07 -23.40 18.59
CA ARG A 141 -22.74 -22.16 17.88
C ARG A 141 -21.25 -21.82 18.07
N PRO A 142 -20.60 -21.15 17.10
CA PRO A 142 -19.26 -20.65 17.26
C PRO A 142 -19.21 -19.48 18.25
N SER A 143 -18.07 -19.32 18.94
CA SER A 143 -17.83 -18.21 19.85
C SER A 143 -17.42 -16.93 19.10
N ILE A 144 -17.71 -15.78 19.72
CA ILE A 144 -17.24 -14.47 19.25
C ILE A 144 -15.89 -14.16 19.91
N GLU A 145 -14.92 -13.81 19.09
CA GLU A 145 -13.60 -13.35 19.55
C GLU A 145 -13.21 -12.08 18.79
N THR A 146 -12.99 -10.98 19.49
CA THR A 146 -12.78 -9.67 18.86
C THR A 146 -11.33 -9.33 18.63
N GLN A 147 -10.39 -9.90 19.40
CA GLN A 147 -8.97 -9.61 19.29
C GLN A 147 -8.25 -10.56 18.34
N TRP A 148 -8.40 -11.89 18.56
CA TRP A 148 -7.71 -12.92 17.81
C TRP A 148 -8.68 -13.98 17.28
N PRO A 149 -9.66 -13.58 16.44
CA PRO A 149 -10.62 -14.52 15.87
C PRO A 149 -9.94 -15.51 14.93
N ASP A 150 -10.47 -16.73 14.88
CA ASP A 150 -10.06 -17.73 13.91
C ASP A 150 -10.54 -17.37 12.50
N CYS A 151 -11.78 -16.86 12.39
CA CYS A 151 -12.40 -16.47 11.14
C CYS A 151 -12.87 -15.01 11.20
N ARG A 152 -12.75 -14.30 10.09
CA ARG A 152 -13.25 -12.93 9.94
C ARG A 152 -14.30 -12.90 8.83
N VAL A 153 -15.43 -12.31 9.15
CA VAL A 153 -16.51 -12.04 8.18
C VAL A 153 -16.54 -10.52 7.97
N PHE A 154 -16.54 -10.11 6.71
CA PHE A 154 -16.75 -8.70 6.36
C PHE A 154 -18.16 -8.52 5.80
N ALA A 155 -18.82 -7.45 6.25
CA ALA A 155 -20.06 -6.98 5.68
C ALA A 155 -19.83 -5.56 5.12
N HIS A 156 -20.10 -5.38 3.84
CA HIS A 156 -20.04 -4.08 3.19
C HIS A 156 -21.45 -3.64 2.79
N LEU A 157 -21.88 -2.52 3.33
CA LEU A 157 -23.23 -1.96 3.12
C LEU A 157 -23.10 -0.71 2.23
N THR A 158 -23.77 -0.73 1.09
CA THR A 158 -23.99 0.46 0.27
C THR A 158 -25.36 1.05 0.54
N THR A 159 -25.82 2.01 -0.27
CA THR A 159 -27.17 2.54 -0.22
C THR A 159 -28.22 1.44 -0.46
N GLU A 160 -27.93 0.47 -1.32
CA GLU A 160 -28.89 -0.50 -1.83
C GLU A 160 -28.54 -1.95 -1.51
N HIS A 161 -27.26 -2.30 -1.41
CA HIS A 161 -26.80 -3.68 -1.34
C HIS A 161 -25.96 -3.97 -0.11
N CYS A 162 -26.14 -5.16 0.43
CA CYS A 162 -25.26 -5.79 1.40
C CYS A 162 -24.42 -6.87 0.70
N THR A 163 -23.10 -6.81 0.88
CA THR A 163 -22.19 -7.86 0.44
C THR A 163 -21.52 -8.51 1.64
N LEU A 164 -21.58 -9.82 1.74
CA LEU A 164 -20.94 -10.60 2.79
C LEU A 164 -19.73 -11.33 2.23
N TYR A 165 -18.61 -11.23 2.94
CA TYR A 165 -17.36 -11.89 2.58
C TYR A 165 -16.82 -12.72 3.73
N ILE A 166 -16.08 -13.80 3.40
CA ILE A 166 -15.15 -14.42 4.33
C ILE A 166 -13.72 -14.02 3.99
N ASP A 167 -12.95 -13.67 5.02
CA ASP A 167 -11.56 -13.23 4.88
C ASP A 167 -10.62 -14.43 4.85
N THR A 168 -9.86 -14.55 3.77
CA THR A 168 -8.83 -15.59 3.63
C THR A 168 -7.47 -15.13 4.17
N SER A 169 -7.27 -13.82 4.35
CA SER A 169 -5.98 -13.23 4.74
C SER A 169 -5.74 -13.27 6.25
N GLY A 170 -6.79 -13.10 7.07
CA GLY A 170 -6.70 -12.97 8.53
C GLY A 170 -6.22 -11.58 8.94
N GLU A 171 -4.95 -11.40 9.26
CA GLU A 171 -4.38 -10.06 9.42
C GLU A 171 -4.23 -9.36 8.06
N PRO A 172 -4.30 -8.01 8.00
CA PRO A 172 -4.11 -7.28 6.74
C PRO A 172 -2.78 -7.61 6.06
N LEU A 173 -2.77 -7.68 4.73
CA LEU A 173 -1.60 -8.13 3.96
C LEU A 173 -0.39 -7.18 4.08
N PHE A 174 -0.59 -5.89 4.39
CA PHE A 174 0.53 -5.00 4.66
C PHE A 174 1.37 -5.43 5.87
N LYS A 175 0.82 -6.21 6.81
CA LYS A 175 1.58 -6.84 7.89
C LYS A 175 2.35 -8.04 7.32
N ARG A 176 3.50 -7.78 6.69
CA ARG A 176 4.34 -8.80 6.03
C ARG A 176 4.95 -9.84 6.96
N GLY A 177 4.99 -9.56 8.27
CA GLY A 177 5.57 -10.44 9.30
C GLY A 177 6.96 -10.00 9.79
N TRP A 178 7.70 -9.23 9.03
CA TRP A 178 9.06 -8.81 9.38
C TRP A 178 9.12 -7.53 10.24
N ARG A 179 8.11 -6.67 10.21
CA ARG A 179 8.13 -5.41 10.96
C ARG A 179 7.84 -5.63 12.44
N GLN A 180 8.86 -5.50 13.26
CA GLN A 180 8.76 -5.48 14.73
C GLN A 180 9.16 -4.11 15.28
N ASP A 181 10.16 -3.48 14.67
CA ASP A 181 10.62 -2.15 15.02
C ASP A 181 9.94 -1.11 14.10
N LYS A 182 9.37 -0.06 14.69
CA LYS A 182 8.64 0.99 13.97
C LYS A 182 8.77 2.34 14.66
N GLY A 183 8.73 3.42 13.86
CA GLY A 183 8.50 4.77 14.34
C GLY A 183 7.00 5.01 14.65
N ASP A 184 6.65 6.24 14.95
CA ASP A 184 5.30 6.63 15.39
C ASP A 184 4.24 6.47 14.29
N ALA A 185 4.59 6.67 13.02
CA ALA A 185 3.66 6.57 11.89
C ALA A 185 4.33 5.92 10.66
N PRO A 186 4.53 4.59 10.69
CA PRO A 186 5.18 3.89 9.59
C PRO A 186 4.27 3.86 8.35
N LEU A 187 4.87 4.02 7.17
CA LEU A 187 4.21 3.77 5.90
C LEU A 187 3.73 2.31 5.84
N LYS A 188 2.55 2.06 5.29
CA LYS A 188 2.09 0.69 5.03
C LYS A 188 2.89 0.09 3.88
N GLU A 189 3.26 -1.18 3.99
CA GLU A 189 4.03 -1.90 2.97
C GLU A 189 3.29 -1.98 1.63
N THR A 190 1.97 -2.10 1.65
CA THR A 190 1.16 -2.07 0.42
C THR A 190 1.20 -0.71 -0.28
N LEU A 191 1.35 0.39 0.47
CA LEU A 191 1.50 1.71 -0.13
C LEU A 191 2.93 1.91 -0.66
N ALA A 192 3.95 1.40 0.02
CA ALA A 192 5.33 1.38 -0.48
C ALA A 192 5.42 0.61 -1.81
N ALA A 193 4.80 -0.57 -1.90
CA ALA A 193 4.71 -1.33 -3.15
C ALA A 193 3.97 -0.56 -4.26
N ALA A 194 2.89 0.14 -3.92
CA ALA A 194 2.17 0.99 -4.87
C ALA A 194 3.02 2.16 -5.39
N MET A 195 3.85 2.76 -4.53
CA MET A 195 4.81 3.79 -4.94
C MET A 195 5.88 3.23 -5.89
N LEU A 196 6.39 2.01 -5.61
CA LEU A 196 7.34 1.31 -6.48
C LEU A 196 6.72 1.01 -7.85
N ALA A 197 5.47 0.55 -7.90
CA ALA A 197 4.74 0.32 -9.14
C ALA A 197 4.50 1.63 -9.91
N ALA A 198 4.01 2.66 -9.25
CA ALA A 198 3.73 3.96 -9.89
C ALA A 198 4.98 4.66 -10.42
N SER A 199 6.14 4.42 -9.79
CA SER A 199 7.42 4.93 -10.25
C SER A 199 7.92 4.22 -11.52
N GLY A 200 7.37 3.03 -11.84
CA GLY A 200 7.85 2.16 -12.90
C GLY A 200 9.11 1.37 -12.53
N TRP A 201 9.58 1.45 -11.28
CA TRP A 201 10.73 0.68 -10.84
C TRP A 201 10.40 -0.81 -10.70
N TRP A 202 9.17 -1.11 -10.38
CA TRP A 202 8.59 -2.46 -10.42
C TRP A 202 7.33 -2.45 -11.28
N GLN A 203 7.18 -3.47 -12.16
CA GLN A 203 6.03 -3.64 -13.04
C GLN A 203 5.15 -4.78 -12.54
N PRO A 204 3.97 -4.47 -11.96
CA PRO A 204 3.08 -5.51 -11.41
C PRO A 204 2.59 -6.53 -12.44
N GLU A 205 2.44 -6.09 -13.71
CA GLU A 205 1.94 -6.91 -14.82
C GLU A 205 2.91 -8.01 -15.28
N THR A 206 4.22 -7.80 -15.10
CA THR A 206 5.24 -8.76 -15.55
C THR A 206 6.08 -9.29 -14.38
N GLY A 207 6.05 -8.62 -13.23
CA GLY A 207 6.97 -8.86 -12.12
C GLY A 207 8.40 -8.38 -12.38
N GLU A 208 8.62 -7.64 -13.49
CA GLU A 208 9.93 -7.10 -13.82
C GLU A 208 10.35 -5.98 -12.87
N VAL A 209 11.64 -5.91 -12.63
CA VAL A 209 12.29 -4.91 -11.79
C VAL A 209 13.27 -4.14 -12.66
N SER A 210 13.25 -2.82 -12.57
CA SER A 210 14.28 -1.97 -13.21
C SER A 210 15.67 -2.35 -12.70
N ALA A 211 16.65 -2.34 -13.60
CA ALA A 211 18.05 -2.52 -13.23
C ALA A 211 18.64 -1.26 -12.55
N GLU A 212 17.93 -0.13 -12.59
CA GLU A 212 18.40 1.11 -11.94
C GLU A 212 18.39 0.99 -10.43
N PRO A 213 19.42 1.50 -9.74
CA PRO A 213 19.43 1.57 -8.28
C PRO A 213 18.24 2.34 -7.71
N LEU A 214 17.70 1.87 -6.59
CA LEU A 214 16.67 2.59 -5.81
C LEU A 214 17.28 3.19 -4.56
N TYR A 215 16.92 4.43 -4.22
CA TYR A 215 17.36 5.09 -3.02
C TYR A 215 16.22 5.77 -2.27
N ASP A 216 16.06 5.43 -0.99
CA ASP A 216 15.16 6.09 -0.04
C ASP A 216 15.98 6.93 0.96
N PRO A 217 16.08 8.27 0.78
CA PRO A 217 16.88 9.14 1.64
C PRO A 217 16.25 9.47 3.00
N CYS A 218 14.99 9.05 3.24
CA CYS A 218 14.25 9.25 4.49
C CYS A 218 13.59 7.92 4.89
N CYS A 219 14.38 6.84 4.96
CA CYS A 219 13.85 5.48 4.99
C CYS A 219 13.11 5.12 6.30
N GLY A 220 13.27 5.88 7.36
CA GLY A 220 12.69 5.58 8.65
C GLY A 220 13.05 4.16 9.08
N SER A 221 12.06 3.35 9.44
CA SER A 221 12.26 1.92 9.78
C SER A 221 12.39 1.00 8.56
N GLY A 222 12.66 1.54 7.37
CA GLY A 222 13.06 0.81 6.16
C GLY A 222 11.93 0.36 5.24
N THR A 223 10.72 0.92 5.32
CA THR A 223 9.55 0.35 4.61
C THR A 223 9.75 0.24 3.10
N ILE A 224 10.11 1.34 2.43
CA ILE A 224 10.28 1.38 0.97
C ILE A 224 11.49 0.54 0.57
N ALA A 225 12.62 0.71 1.25
CA ALA A 225 13.85 0.00 0.94
C ALA A 225 13.72 -1.52 1.11
N ILE A 226 13.07 -1.99 2.19
CA ILE A 226 12.86 -3.43 2.43
C ILE A 226 11.88 -4.01 1.42
N GLU A 227 10.75 -3.34 1.13
CA GLU A 227 9.79 -3.81 0.12
C GLU A 227 10.45 -3.89 -1.27
N ALA A 228 11.27 -2.88 -1.64
CA ALA A 228 12.04 -2.89 -2.88
C ALA A 228 13.06 -4.04 -2.92
N ALA A 229 13.82 -4.26 -1.84
CA ALA A 229 14.78 -5.36 -1.77
C ALA A 229 14.11 -6.74 -1.86
N GLN A 230 12.94 -6.93 -1.21
CA GLN A 230 12.17 -8.17 -1.37
C GLN A 230 11.66 -8.37 -2.80
N ILE A 231 11.22 -7.30 -3.47
CA ILE A 231 10.83 -7.34 -4.89
C ILE A 231 12.04 -7.69 -5.76
N ALA A 232 13.19 -7.04 -5.55
CA ALA A 232 14.41 -7.30 -6.30
C ALA A 232 14.90 -8.73 -6.14
N CYS A 233 14.73 -9.34 -4.97
CA CYS A 233 15.09 -10.72 -4.68
C CYS A 233 14.02 -11.75 -5.09
N GLY A 234 12.84 -11.33 -5.55
CA GLY A 234 11.74 -12.25 -5.87
C GLY A 234 11.10 -12.91 -4.64
N ILE A 235 11.28 -12.37 -3.44
CA ILE A 235 10.73 -12.90 -2.20
C ILE A 235 9.23 -12.60 -2.15
N ALA A 236 8.38 -13.60 -1.97
CA ALA A 236 6.94 -13.43 -1.89
C ALA A 236 6.54 -12.60 -0.64
N ALA A 237 5.62 -11.65 -0.81
CA ALA A 237 5.20 -10.71 0.24
C ALA A 237 4.65 -11.39 1.50
N GLY A 238 4.02 -12.55 1.33
CA GLY A 238 3.39 -13.32 2.39
C GLY A 238 4.25 -14.44 3.00
N SER A 239 5.52 -14.57 2.61
CA SER A 239 6.39 -15.71 3.00
C SER A 239 6.59 -15.87 4.51
N LEU A 240 6.53 -14.78 5.27
CA LEU A 240 6.84 -14.74 6.71
C LEU A 240 5.60 -14.69 7.62
N ARG A 241 4.41 -14.92 7.08
CA ARG A 241 3.18 -14.77 7.85
C ARG A 241 2.28 -16.01 7.78
N ARG A 242 1.31 -16.06 8.69
CA ARG A 242 0.17 -17.00 8.64
C ARG A 242 -1.05 -16.32 8.07
N PHE A 243 -1.98 -17.12 7.57
CA PHE A 243 -3.19 -16.62 6.92
C PHE A 243 -4.46 -17.19 7.55
N GLY A 244 -5.56 -16.42 7.42
CA GLY A 244 -6.86 -16.84 7.91
C GLY A 244 -7.38 -18.11 7.24
N PHE A 245 -7.08 -18.30 5.95
CA PHE A 245 -7.52 -19.48 5.21
C PHE A 245 -6.99 -20.81 5.77
N GLU A 246 -5.87 -20.81 6.53
CA GLU A 246 -5.34 -22.02 7.16
C GLU A 246 -6.30 -22.63 8.20
N LYS A 247 -7.28 -21.84 8.67
CA LYS A 247 -8.33 -22.26 9.62
C LYS A 247 -9.68 -22.51 8.94
N LEU A 248 -9.79 -22.26 7.65
CA LEU A 248 -11.02 -22.49 6.88
C LEU A 248 -11.08 -23.93 6.36
N LEU A 249 -12.30 -24.49 6.26
CA LEU A 249 -12.54 -25.86 5.80
C LEU A 249 -12.02 -26.16 4.38
N PRO A 250 -12.09 -25.25 3.40
CA PRO A 250 -11.53 -25.48 2.07
C PRO A 250 -10.00 -25.59 2.02
N PHE A 251 -9.30 -25.34 3.13
CA PHE A 251 -7.83 -25.36 3.15
C PHE A 251 -7.25 -26.74 2.82
N GLN A 252 -6.30 -26.75 1.88
CA GLN A 252 -5.57 -27.92 1.45
C GLN A 252 -4.07 -27.77 1.74
N PRO A 253 -3.54 -28.40 2.80
CA PRO A 253 -2.14 -28.22 3.22
C PRO A 253 -1.12 -28.56 2.13
N HIS A 254 -1.38 -29.57 1.28
CA HIS A 254 -0.48 -29.96 0.20
C HIS A 254 -0.38 -28.90 -0.90
N VAL A 255 -1.52 -28.28 -1.28
CA VAL A 255 -1.55 -27.16 -2.25
C VAL A 255 -0.77 -25.96 -1.70
N TRP A 256 -0.99 -25.63 -0.43
CA TRP A 256 -0.28 -24.57 0.24
C TRP A 256 1.23 -24.81 0.34
N SER A 257 1.64 -26.03 0.67
CA SER A 257 3.05 -26.41 0.74
C SER A 257 3.74 -26.30 -0.61
N ALA A 258 3.05 -26.70 -1.70
CA ALA A 258 3.56 -26.55 -3.06
C ALA A 258 3.75 -25.06 -3.43
N LEU A 259 2.75 -24.21 -3.19
CA LEU A 259 2.84 -22.76 -3.46
C LEU A 259 4.00 -22.10 -2.69
N LYS A 260 4.21 -22.48 -1.42
CA LYS A 260 5.34 -21.96 -0.64
C LYS A 260 6.69 -22.44 -1.17
N ALA A 261 6.78 -23.70 -1.62
CA ALA A 261 8.00 -24.23 -2.21
C ALA A 261 8.35 -23.52 -3.52
N ASP A 262 7.36 -23.31 -4.39
CA ASP A 262 7.52 -22.58 -5.64
C ASP A 262 7.98 -21.12 -5.37
N ALA A 263 7.37 -20.46 -4.40
CA ALA A 263 7.73 -19.09 -4.01
C ALA A 263 9.15 -19.02 -3.42
N ALA A 264 9.56 -20.01 -2.64
CA ALA A 264 10.92 -20.09 -2.08
C ALA A 264 11.96 -20.35 -3.18
N ALA A 265 11.64 -21.18 -4.16
CA ALA A 265 12.52 -21.47 -5.30
C ALA A 265 12.69 -20.26 -6.26
N ALA A 266 11.71 -19.36 -6.31
CA ALA A 266 11.77 -18.14 -7.12
C ALA A 266 12.64 -17.04 -6.49
N ALA A 267 12.93 -17.12 -5.18
CA ALA A 267 13.79 -16.17 -4.50
C ALA A 267 15.26 -16.35 -4.89
N GLY A 268 15.96 -15.24 -5.11
CA GLY A 268 17.36 -15.27 -5.57
C GLY A 268 18.12 -13.98 -5.25
N VAL A 269 19.21 -13.77 -5.96
CA VAL A 269 20.03 -12.55 -5.84
C VAL A 269 19.23 -11.31 -6.28
N PRO A 270 19.48 -10.15 -5.68
CA PRO A 270 18.74 -8.93 -6.04
C PRO A 270 19.04 -8.50 -7.48
N LYS A 271 17.99 -8.18 -8.24
CA LYS A 271 18.08 -7.71 -9.62
C LYS A 271 18.52 -6.24 -9.73
N ALA A 272 18.44 -5.49 -8.65
CA ALA A 272 18.82 -4.09 -8.57
C ALA A 272 19.40 -3.77 -7.18
N ALA A 273 20.30 -2.81 -7.11
CA ALA A 273 20.84 -2.31 -5.85
C ALA A 273 19.78 -1.42 -5.15
N VAL A 274 19.64 -1.60 -3.84
CA VAL A 274 18.71 -0.81 -3.02
C VAL A 274 19.46 -0.15 -1.88
N PHE A 275 19.24 1.16 -1.72
CA PHE A 275 19.87 1.98 -0.70
C PHE A 275 18.82 2.67 0.15
N GLY A 276 19.10 2.83 1.43
CA GLY A 276 18.30 3.62 2.34
C GLY A 276 19.14 4.43 3.31
N SER A 277 18.69 5.63 3.66
CA SER A 277 19.31 6.38 4.73
C SER A 277 18.28 7.14 5.56
N ASP A 278 18.66 7.44 6.80
CA ASP A 278 17.86 8.29 7.69
C ASP A 278 18.80 9.10 8.58
N VAL A 279 18.41 10.34 8.92
CA VAL A 279 19.17 11.21 9.83
C VAL A 279 19.20 10.64 11.24
N SER A 280 18.18 9.86 11.62
CA SER A 280 18.07 9.21 12.92
C SER A 280 18.78 7.85 12.91
N HIS A 281 19.90 7.72 13.62
CA HIS A 281 20.59 6.44 13.80
C HIS A 281 19.66 5.35 14.35
N ARG A 282 18.75 5.71 15.28
CA ARG A 282 17.76 4.78 15.82
C ARG A 282 16.84 4.21 14.72
N MET A 283 16.45 5.03 13.73
CA MET A 283 15.63 4.56 12.62
C MET A 283 16.42 3.63 11.71
N VAL A 284 17.70 3.90 11.47
CA VAL A 284 18.59 3.01 10.71
C VAL A 284 18.74 1.66 11.40
N ASP A 285 18.99 1.63 12.74
CA ASP A 285 19.04 0.39 13.53
C ASP A 285 17.71 -0.40 13.43
N PHE A 286 16.57 0.30 13.39
CA PHE A 286 15.28 -0.34 13.19
C PHE A 286 15.16 -0.92 11.78
N ALA A 287 15.59 -0.19 10.76
CA ALA A 287 15.57 -0.64 9.38
C ALA A 287 16.47 -1.87 9.17
N GLU A 288 17.68 -1.89 9.72
CA GLU A 288 18.61 -3.02 9.66
C GLU A 288 18.02 -4.28 10.30
N ARG A 289 17.45 -4.18 11.51
CA ARG A 289 16.79 -5.32 12.17
C ARG A 289 15.56 -5.81 11.39
N ASN A 290 14.78 -4.89 10.82
CA ASN A 290 13.65 -5.23 9.97
C ASN A 290 14.12 -5.91 8.66
N ALA A 291 15.18 -5.42 8.02
CA ALA A 291 15.77 -6.01 6.83
C ALA A 291 16.30 -7.42 7.09
N ALA A 292 16.95 -7.64 8.24
CA ALA A 292 17.41 -8.98 8.63
C ALA A 292 16.23 -9.95 8.79
N ARG A 293 15.14 -9.54 9.47
CA ARG A 293 13.92 -10.36 9.61
C ARG A 293 13.20 -10.58 8.27
N ALA A 294 13.29 -9.61 7.37
CA ALA A 294 12.71 -9.71 6.02
C ALA A 294 13.53 -10.61 5.07
N GLY A 295 14.72 -11.07 5.50
CA GLY A 295 15.62 -11.89 4.68
C GLY A 295 16.34 -11.11 3.59
N VAL A 296 16.53 -9.79 3.74
CA VAL A 296 17.13 -8.91 2.73
C VAL A 296 18.28 -8.04 3.26
N ALA A 297 18.89 -8.42 4.38
CA ALA A 297 20.00 -7.67 4.97
C ALA A 297 21.16 -7.43 3.99
N GLU A 298 21.48 -8.43 3.16
CA GLU A 298 22.54 -8.36 2.15
C GLU A 298 22.08 -7.73 0.82
N ALA A 299 20.77 -7.50 0.66
CA ALA A 299 20.18 -6.95 -0.56
C ALA A 299 19.87 -5.46 -0.46
N VAL A 300 20.05 -4.86 0.71
CA VAL A 300 19.81 -3.43 0.96
C VAL A 300 20.94 -2.83 1.76
N GLU A 301 21.49 -1.72 1.29
CA GLU A 301 22.49 -0.95 2.04
C GLU A 301 21.80 0.17 2.81
N LEU A 302 21.86 0.10 4.15
CA LEU A 302 21.27 1.07 5.07
C LEU A 302 22.35 1.84 5.78
N ARG A 303 22.23 3.18 5.84
CA ARG A 303 23.24 4.04 6.49
C ARG A 303 22.60 5.24 7.16
N GLY A 304 23.21 5.68 8.27
CA GLY A 304 22.92 6.99 8.86
C GLY A 304 23.35 8.12 7.91
N GLY A 305 22.56 9.20 7.83
CA GLY A 305 22.93 10.37 7.06
C GLY A 305 21.76 11.32 6.81
N ASP A 306 22.11 12.59 6.73
CA ASP A 306 21.17 13.65 6.42
C ASP A 306 20.90 13.69 4.90
N ALA A 307 19.64 13.59 4.49
CA ALA A 307 19.20 13.68 3.10
C ALA A 307 19.65 14.99 2.40
N LEU A 308 19.90 16.03 3.16
CA LEU A 308 20.36 17.34 2.66
C LEU A 308 21.86 17.39 2.36
N GLN A 309 22.64 16.39 2.79
CA GLN A 309 24.09 16.39 2.66
C GLN A 309 24.64 15.13 1.98
N ARG A 310 23.84 14.05 1.97
CA ARG A 310 24.29 12.76 1.47
C ARG A 310 24.48 12.77 -0.05
N MET A 311 25.64 12.31 -0.48
CA MET A 311 25.94 12.13 -1.91
C MET A 311 25.19 10.94 -2.49
N PRO A 312 24.87 10.94 -3.80
CA PRO A 312 24.20 9.83 -4.45
C PRO A 312 25.01 8.54 -4.30
N PRO A 313 24.36 7.41 -3.99
CA PRO A 313 25.05 6.12 -3.83
C PRO A 313 25.50 5.49 -5.15
N ALA A 314 25.00 5.98 -6.28
CA ALA A 314 25.33 5.54 -7.63
C ALA A 314 25.30 6.73 -8.62
N GLY A 315 25.73 6.51 -9.86
CA GLY A 315 25.78 7.57 -10.88
C GLY A 315 24.41 8.00 -11.39
N SER A 316 23.41 7.10 -11.37
CA SER A 316 22.00 7.35 -11.73
C SER A 316 21.10 6.41 -10.93
N GLY A 317 19.80 6.63 -10.96
CA GLY A 317 18.82 5.76 -10.31
C GLY A 317 17.49 6.44 -10.03
N VAL A 318 16.69 5.78 -9.21
CA VAL A 318 15.39 6.24 -8.77
C VAL A 318 15.43 6.57 -7.28
N ILE A 319 15.09 7.81 -6.95
CA ILE A 319 14.82 8.22 -5.57
C ILE A 319 13.33 8.03 -5.32
N LEU A 320 12.99 7.36 -4.23
CA LEU A 320 11.60 7.18 -3.82
C LEU A 320 11.48 7.41 -2.32
N LEU A 321 10.74 8.42 -1.92
CA LEU A 321 10.64 8.79 -0.51
C LEU A 321 9.23 9.19 -0.08
N ASN A 322 8.96 8.89 1.19
CA ASN A 322 7.80 9.36 1.94
C ASN A 322 8.32 10.20 3.12
N PRO A 323 8.61 11.49 2.89
CA PRO A 323 9.19 12.33 3.93
C PRO A 323 8.20 12.58 5.08
N PRO A 324 8.68 12.99 6.27
CA PRO A 324 7.78 13.38 7.35
C PRO A 324 6.93 14.59 6.95
N TYR A 325 5.65 14.61 7.38
CA TYR A 325 4.70 15.69 7.10
C TYR A 325 4.44 16.55 8.36
N GLY A 326 4.16 17.84 8.16
CA GLY A 326 3.73 18.76 9.20
C GLY A 326 4.84 19.08 10.24
N GLU A 327 4.46 19.21 11.51
CA GLU A 327 5.33 19.58 12.63
C GLU A 327 6.46 18.58 12.96
N ARG A 328 6.55 17.47 12.20
CA ARG A 328 7.54 16.41 12.41
C ARG A 328 8.89 16.65 11.73
N ILE A 329 9.05 17.77 11.04
CA ILE A 329 10.32 18.14 10.42
C ILE A 329 11.15 18.94 11.45
N GLU A 330 11.87 18.23 12.32
CA GLU A 330 12.96 18.84 13.09
C GLU A 330 14.21 18.87 12.21
N VAL A 331 14.59 20.07 11.80
CA VAL A 331 15.86 20.31 11.11
C VAL A 331 16.98 20.32 12.15
N GLY A 332 17.81 19.28 12.15
CA GLY A 332 19.03 19.21 12.96
C GLY A 332 18.93 18.27 14.16
N GLY A 333 19.68 17.18 14.08
CA GLY A 333 19.80 16.15 15.11
C GLY A 333 20.44 16.65 16.42
N VAL A 334 19.64 17.21 17.30
CA VAL A 334 19.97 17.31 18.73
C VAL A 334 18.76 16.84 19.51
N ALA A 335 18.82 15.58 19.96
CA ALA A 335 17.88 15.04 20.93
C ALA A 335 18.01 15.85 22.24
N ARG A 336 17.11 16.78 22.50
CA ARG A 336 16.90 17.33 23.84
C ARG A 336 16.00 16.36 24.61
N GLY A 337 16.62 15.47 25.35
CA GLY A 337 15.96 14.74 26.42
C GLY A 337 15.47 15.72 27.49
N ARG A 338 14.17 15.72 27.77
CA ARG A 338 13.62 16.15 29.05
C ARG A 338 13.13 14.92 29.79
N PRO A 339 13.62 14.68 31.01
CA PRO A 339 13.02 13.70 31.89
C PRO A 339 11.87 14.34 32.66
N GLY A 340 10.77 13.60 32.77
CA GLY A 340 9.71 13.82 33.75
C GLY A 340 8.47 14.48 33.19
N ASP A 341 7.44 13.62 32.92
CA ASP A 341 6.17 13.69 33.61
C ASP A 341 5.25 12.55 33.12
N ALA A 342 5.09 11.60 34.03
CA ALA A 342 4.11 10.56 33.92
C ALA A 342 2.78 11.07 34.48
N ALA A 343 1.69 10.96 33.71
CA ALA A 343 0.36 10.74 34.26
C ALA A 343 -0.60 10.21 33.19
N PRO A 344 -1.45 9.22 33.55
CA PRO A 344 -2.35 8.59 32.61
C PRO A 344 -3.65 9.38 32.52
N ARG A 345 -4.13 9.68 31.32
CA ARG A 345 -5.53 10.11 31.13
C ARG A 345 -6.29 9.13 30.26
N ARG A 346 -7.24 8.48 30.90
CA ARG A 346 -8.40 7.82 30.28
C ARG A 346 -9.26 8.89 29.61
N GLY A 347 -9.73 8.57 28.40
CA GLY A 347 -10.71 9.39 27.69
C GLY A 347 -10.80 8.95 26.25
N ARG A 348 -11.81 8.12 26.00
CA ARG A 348 -12.17 7.61 24.66
C ARG A 348 -13.04 8.69 24.02
N GLU A 349 -12.50 9.46 23.09
CA GLU A 349 -13.28 10.28 22.17
C GLU A 349 -12.93 9.92 20.72
N LEU A 350 -13.98 9.74 19.94
CA LEU A 350 -13.93 9.50 18.50
C LEU A 350 -13.37 10.75 17.81
N PRO A 351 -12.51 10.63 16.79
CA PRO A 351 -12.09 11.81 16.05
C PRO A 351 -13.24 12.32 15.21
N GLN A 352 -13.68 13.52 15.51
CA GLN A 352 -14.49 14.35 14.63
C GLN A 352 -13.69 14.67 13.37
N THR A 353 -14.36 14.64 12.24
CA THR A 353 -13.88 15.15 10.97
C THR A 353 -13.49 16.62 11.13
N VAL A 354 -12.19 16.89 11.16
CA VAL A 354 -11.67 18.24 11.07
C VAL A 354 -11.54 18.59 9.60
N GLY A 355 -12.35 19.58 9.19
CA GLY A 355 -12.23 20.22 7.88
C GLY A 355 -10.80 20.76 7.67
N ALA A 356 -10.36 20.74 6.43
CA ALA A 356 -9.10 21.35 6.02
C ALA A 356 -9.14 22.85 6.34
N GLU A 357 -8.50 23.27 7.42
CA GLU A 357 -8.13 24.66 7.60
C GLU A 357 -6.93 24.97 6.71
N GLU A 358 -7.12 25.87 5.76
CA GLU A 358 -6.07 26.59 5.06
C GLU A 358 -5.28 27.45 6.08
N GLY A 359 -4.28 26.83 6.69
CA GLY A 359 -3.33 27.49 7.58
C GLY A 359 -1.95 27.52 6.91
N GLY A 360 -1.57 28.65 6.35
CA GLY A 360 -0.23 28.94 5.88
C GLY A 360 0.78 28.84 7.03
N GLY A 361 1.43 27.69 7.16
CA GLY A 361 2.60 27.46 8.00
C GLY A 361 3.85 27.51 7.14
N ASP A 362 4.43 28.70 6.96
CA ASP A 362 5.81 28.90 6.50
C ASP A 362 6.77 28.51 7.65
N GLY A 363 6.77 27.21 8.01
CA GLY A 363 7.60 26.66 9.07
C GLY A 363 8.66 25.70 8.51
N ALA A 364 9.50 25.16 9.38
CA ALA A 364 10.67 24.31 9.12
C ALA A 364 10.51 23.26 7.99
N GLY A 365 9.28 22.82 7.71
CA GLY A 365 8.97 21.90 6.63
C GLY A 365 9.17 22.48 5.23
N GLY A 366 8.88 23.77 5.03
CA GLY A 366 9.07 24.44 3.74
C GLY A 366 10.54 24.57 3.39
N GLU A 367 11.37 24.88 4.35
CA GLU A 367 12.82 25.05 4.19
C GLU A 367 13.51 23.72 3.84
N PHE A 368 13.11 22.60 4.45
CA PHE A 368 13.64 21.27 4.14
C PHE A 368 13.54 20.94 2.64
N PHE A 369 12.38 21.13 2.04
CA PHE A 369 12.19 20.81 0.63
C PHE A 369 12.94 21.75 -0.32
N VAL A 370 13.12 23.01 0.05
CA VAL A 370 13.96 23.96 -0.71
C VAL A 370 15.42 23.54 -0.68
N GLN A 371 15.94 23.16 0.48
CA GLN A 371 17.31 22.69 0.64
C GLN A 371 17.53 21.37 -0.06
N LEU A 372 16.58 20.40 0.07
CA LEU A 372 16.60 19.11 -0.61
C LEU A 372 16.67 19.28 -2.13
N ALA A 373 15.83 20.14 -2.69
CA ALA A 373 15.82 20.43 -4.12
C ALA A 373 17.14 21.06 -4.59
N SER A 374 17.72 21.97 -3.79
CA SER A 374 19.02 22.58 -4.09
C SER A 374 20.13 21.54 -4.10
N HIS A 375 20.15 20.65 -3.10
CA HIS A 375 21.10 19.55 -3.01
C HIS A 375 20.97 18.58 -4.20
N TRP A 376 19.74 18.19 -4.56
CA TRP A 376 19.49 17.31 -5.70
C TRP A 376 19.92 17.92 -7.03
N LYS A 377 19.62 19.19 -7.29
CA LYS A 377 20.07 19.89 -8.52
C LYS A 377 21.58 19.90 -8.66
N LYS A 378 22.29 19.96 -7.54
CA LYS A 378 23.76 20.02 -7.53
C LYS A 378 24.42 18.65 -7.69
N HIS A 379 23.86 17.60 -7.07
CA HIS A 379 24.56 16.35 -6.90
C HIS A 379 23.89 15.14 -7.57
N TYR A 380 22.57 15.18 -7.85
CA TYR A 380 21.80 14.05 -8.33
C TYR A 380 21.41 14.16 -9.81
N ALA A 381 22.26 14.75 -10.63
CA ALA A 381 22.01 14.79 -12.08
C ALA A 381 21.94 13.37 -12.67
N GLY A 382 20.88 13.07 -13.46
CA GLY A 382 20.64 11.74 -14.01
C GLY A 382 19.74 10.85 -13.16
N TRP A 383 19.30 11.34 -11.98
CA TRP A 383 18.34 10.64 -11.13
C TRP A 383 16.91 11.09 -11.42
N THR A 384 15.96 10.18 -11.17
CA THR A 384 14.53 10.49 -11.14
C THR A 384 14.05 10.42 -9.69
N ALA A 385 13.45 11.50 -9.19
CA ALA A 385 12.95 11.53 -7.81
C ALA A 385 11.42 11.45 -7.78
N TRP A 386 10.91 10.63 -6.87
CA TRP A 386 9.49 10.50 -6.59
C TRP A 386 9.21 10.80 -5.12
N VAL A 387 8.31 11.74 -4.86
CA VAL A 387 8.00 12.22 -3.51
C VAL A 387 6.52 12.07 -3.24
N LEU A 388 6.17 11.27 -2.23
CA LEU A 388 4.80 11.17 -1.73
C LEU A 388 4.54 12.32 -0.74
N THR A 389 3.48 13.10 -0.94
CA THR A 389 3.14 14.23 -0.05
C THR A 389 1.66 14.61 -0.15
N PRO A 390 1.03 15.08 0.93
CA PRO A 390 -0.27 15.74 0.87
C PRO A 390 -0.17 17.20 0.37
N ASP A 391 1.03 17.79 0.33
CA ASP A 391 1.24 19.17 -0.11
C ASP A 391 1.23 19.27 -1.64
N LEU A 392 0.15 19.77 -2.21
CA LEU A 392 -0.01 19.97 -3.66
C LEU A 392 0.91 21.07 -4.21
N GLN A 393 1.45 21.94 -3.36
CA GLN A 393 2.36 23.02 -3.73
C GLN A 393 3.85 22.61 -3.69
N LEU A 394 4.14 21.34 -3.38
CA LEU A 394 5.51 20.83 -3.29
C LEU A 394 6.37 21.17 -4.52
N PRO A 395 5.91 21.00 -5.78
CA PRO A 395 6.71 21.34 -6.95
C PRO A 395 7.11 22.81 -7.00
N HIS A 396 6.19 23.69 -6.62
CA HIS A 396 6.45 25.13 -6.55
C HIS A 396 7.47 25.47 -5.46
N ARG A 397 7.33 24.88 -4.25
CA ARG A 397 8.28 25.09 -3.12
C ARG A 397 9.68 24.59 -3.48
N MET A 398 9.80 23.43 -4.11
CA MET A 398 11.08 22.85 -4.56
C MET A 398 11.67 23.59 -5.78
N ARG A 399 10.87 24.44 -6.44
CA ARG A 399 11.24 25.06 -7.73
C ARG A 399 11.72 24.01 -8.73
N LEU A 400 11.02 22.86 -8.73
CA LEU A 400 11.21 21.76 -9.66
C LEU A 400 9.90 21.57 -10.45
N LYS A 401 10.04 21.32 -11.74
CA LYS A 401 8.90 21.01 -12.59
C LYS A 401 8.61 19.52 -12.47
N GLU A 402 7.40 19.18 -12.00
CA GLU A 402 6.95 17.80 -12.04
C GLU A 402 6.72 17.34 -13.48
N SER A 403 7.16 16.12 -13.80
CA SER A 403 6.89 15.45 -15.08
C SER A 403 5.70 14.49 -15.00
N ARG A 404 5.32 14.03 -13.79
CA ARG A 404 4.16 13.18 -13.54
C ARG A 404 3.62 13.41 -12.13
N ARG A 405 2.32 13.16 -11.97
CA ARG A 405 1.59 13.27 -10.71
C ARG A 405 0.62 12.08 -10.61
N VAL A 406 0.75 11.29 -9.54
CA VAL A 406 -0.12 10.12 -9.31
C VAL A 406 -0.88 10.34 -8.01
N PRO A 407 -2.22 10.34 -8.01
CA PRO A 407 -2.99 10.42 -6.77
C PRO A 407 -2.88 9.12 -5.98
N MET A 408 -2.64 9.21 -4.68
CA MET A 408 -2.57 8.09 -3.74
C MET A 408 -3.12 8.50 -2.38
N TRP A 409 -3.58 7.53 -1.59
CA TRP A 409 -4.08 7.79 -0.23
C TRP A 409 -3.24 7.06 0.82
N ASN A 410 -2.71 7.81 1.78
CA ASN A 410 -2.06 7.25 2.96
C ASN A 410 -3.06 7.22 4.13
N GLY A 411 -3.83 6.13 4.24
CA GLY A 411 -4.98 6.06 5.13
C GLY A 411 -6.06 7.05 4.70
N PRO A 412 -6.51 7.97 5.57
CA PRO A 412 -7.49 9.00 5.21
C PRO A 412 -6.88 10.20 4.48
N ILE A 413 -5.55 10.32 4.44
CA ILE A 413 -4.85 11.48 3.89
C ILE A 413 -4.71 11.32 2.38
N GLU A 414 -5.27 12.28 1.63
CA GLU A 414 -5.06 12.38 0.19
C GLU A 414 -3.65 12.91 -0.08
N CYS A 415 -2.87 12.17 -0.85
CA CYS A 415 -1.50 12.48 -1.21
C CYS A 415 -1.34 12.52 -2.74
N ARG A 416 -0.21 13.05 -3.17
CA ARG A 416 0.28 12.94 -4.54
C ARG A 416 1.70 12.39 -4.53
N LEU A 417 1.96 11.46 -5.42
CA LEU A 417 3.29 11.01 -5.73
C LEU A 417 3.78 11.81 -6.95
N PHE A 418 4.66 12.79 -6.71
CA PHE A 418 5.23 13.67 -7.73
C PHE A 418 6.52 13.11 -8.27
N ARG A 419 6.69 13.15 -9.61
CA ARG A 419 7.93 12.79 -10.31
C ARG A 419 8.70 14.04 -10.73
N PHE A 420 10.01 14.04 -10.44
CA PHE A 420 10.95 15.08 -10.84
C PHE A 420 12.13 14.43 -11.57
N GLU A 421 12.48 14.98 -12.73
CA GLU A 421 13.68 14.59 -13.49
C GLU A 421 14.83 15.52 -13.10
N LEU A 422 15.87 14.97 -12.50
CA LEU A 422 17.00 15.73 -11.99
C LEU A 422 18.06 15.87 -13.08
N GLN A 423 18.04 16.98 -13.79
CA GLN A 423 19.01 17.32 -14.83
C GLN A 423 20.07 18.29 -14.29
N ARG A 424 21.28 18.26 -14.84
CA ARG A 424 22.26 19.31 -14.55
C ARG A 424 21.67 20.66 -14.95
N GLY A 425 21.48 21.54 -13.99
CA GLY A 425 21.04 22.89 -14.28
C GLY A 425 22.00 23.55 -15.26
N SER A 426 21.53 24.01 -16.41
CA SER A 426 22.27 24.96 -17.22
C SER A 426 22.35 26.25 -16.38
N PHE A 427 23.50 26.51 -15.80
CA PHE A 427 23.80 27.80 -15.18
C PHE A 427 23.82 28.83 -16.32
N ARG A 428 22.70 29.49 -16.57
CA ARG A 428 22.71 30.73 -17.32
C ARG A 428 23.35 31.78 -16.39
N GLY A 429 24.66 31.98 -16.58
CA GLY A 429 25.35 33.07 -15.94
C GLY A 429 24.66 34.41 -16.20
N PRO A 430 24.70 35.37 -15.29
CA PRO A 430 24.20 36.72 -15.53
C PRO A 430 25.09 37.37 -16.61
N GLY A 431 24.59 37.50 -17.83
CA GLY A 431 25.26 38.24 -18.87
C GLY A 431 25.36 37.61 -20.24
N SER A 432 24.24 37.46 -20.93
CA SER A 432 24.20 37.61 -22.40
C SER A 432 23.25 38.76 -22.73
N ALA A 433 23.75 40.00 -22.51
CA ALA A 433 23.12 41.15 -23.10
C ALA A 433 23.11 40.97 -24.60
N ARG A 434 21.92 40.99 -25.21
CA ARG A 434 21.75 41.09 -26.64
C ARG A 434 22.53 42.33 -27.15
N MET A 435 23.62 42.09 -27.84
CA MET A 435 24.13 43.12 -28.78
C MET A 435 23.04 43.29 -29.84
N ARG A 436 22.37 44.43 -29.76
CA ARG A 436 21.57 44.93 -30.89
C ARG A 436 22.52 45.25 -32.01
N GLY A 437 22.28 44.65 -33.19
CA GLY A 437 23.10 44.81 -34.37
C GLY A 437 23.21 46.24 -34.81
N LEU A 438 24.40 46.60 -35.13
CA LEU A 438 24.74 47.74 -36.01
C LEU A 438 24.35 47.32 -37.44
N SER A 439 23.55 48.15 -38.05
CA SER A 439 23.11 48.08 -39.43
C SER A 439 24.32 48.19 -40.39
N ASP A 440 24.45 47.21 -41.27
CA ASP A 440 25.33 47.30 -42.45
C ASP A 440 24.79 48.31 -43.45
N PRO A 441 25.66 49.15 -44.10
CA PRO A 441 25.27 50.06 -45.15
C PRO A 441 25.17 49.30 -46.50
N GLN A 442 24.12 49.59 -47.25
CA GLN A 442 23.91 49.11 -48.61
C GLN A 442 25.03 49.63 -49.57
N PRO A 443 25.50 48.78 -50.52
CA PRO A 443 26.31 49.27 -51.60
C PRO A 443 25.41 49.82 -52.73
N GLY A 444 25.71 51.05 -53.13
CA GLY A 444 25.05 51.79 -54.20
C GLY A 444 25.22 51.18 -55.61
N ALA A 445 24.20 51.38 -56.40
CA ALA A 445 24.20 51.20 -57.82
C ALA A 445 24.97 52.30 -58.52
N SER A 446 25.68 51.94 -59.60
CA SER A 446 25.97 52.82 -60.69
C SER A 446 26.95 52.22 -61.69
N PRO A 447 26.98 52.71 -62.91
CA PRO A 447 25.98 53.16 -63.87
C PRO A 447 25.73 52.14 -65.00
#